data_3e99cf3222072d7bdd501911da96a74e
#
_entry.id   3e99cf3222072d7bdd501911da96a74e
#
_cell.length_a   1.000
_cell.length_b   1.000
_cell.length_c   1.000
_cell.angle_alpha   90.00
_cell.angle_beta   90.00
_cell.angle_gamma   90.00
#
_symmetry.space_group_name_H-M   'P 1'
#
loop_
_entity.id
_entity.type
_entity.pdbx_description
1 polymer ?
#
loop_
_entity_poly.entity_id
_entity_poly.type
_entity_poly.pdbx_seq_one_letter_code
_entity_poly.pdbx_strand_id
1 'polypeptide(L)'
;MRFFVFSTLHKPQYKMARPTKKDMDAKRSAIAQIVQQTQALYQKTIGAWRNAWQHAISATRPDRRMLYDIYDDIITDLHLSGAIDQRKDMVLRKAFFITIDGEQSEEALATFESTWFKDFLNYALDSIYYGHSLIQFNEVRTGFDGLKEFASVELVPRKHVSPEYGTIIRTLGDDPSRGVSYREGVLKDWCIEVGKPRDLGKLLKCVPSAISKRNALAFWDEFAQLFGVPVRVVKTSSRDSGEINAIKNMLENMGAAAWGLFPEGTELEFVENSKGDAFNVFDKRIDRANNEMSKGILGQTMTLDSGSSLSQSETHLEVLHNLVEKDADMLRDIINDKLLPLMNAHGFGLERARFNWNNDTQYSPAEQLQMEQMLLNAGYEIDADYFAQKYGVPITGRNQSLQNSFFA
;
A
#
# COMPACT_ATOMS: atom_id res chain seq x y z
N MET A 1 -52.09 -40.47 35.22
CA MET A 1 -50.69 -40.75 34.80
C MET A 1 -50.64 -40.68 33.28
N ARG A 2 -50.29 -39.51 32.71
CA ARG A 2 -50.19 -39.30 31.28
C ARG A 2 -48.75 -39.01 30.95
N PHE A 3 -48.10 -39.89 30.19
CA PHE A 3 -46.75 -39.73 29.69
C PHE A 3 -46.76 -38.74 28.52
N PHE A 4 -45.98 -37.67 28.65
CA PHE A 4 -45.65 -36.78 27.51
C PHE A 4 -44.46 -37.38 26.75
N VAL A 5 -44.68 -37.73 25.50
CA VAL A 5 -43.63 -38.12 24.56
C VAL A 5 -43.07 -36.83 23.97
N PHE A 6 -41.79 -36.53 24.25
CA PHE A 6 -41.05 -35.47 23.56
C PHE A 6 -40.69 -35.91 22.15
N SER A 7 -41.36 -35.31 21.15
CA SER A 7 -40.99 -35.41 19.77
C SER A 7 -39.72 -34.60 19.53
N THR A 8 -38.64 -35.28 19.16
CA THR A 8 -37.41 -34.69 18.70
C THR A 8 -37.63 -33.99 17.36
N LEU A 9 -37.66 -32.66 17.37
CA LEU A 9 -37.65 -31.86 16.15
C LEU A 9 -36.29 -32.03 15.45
N HIS A 10 -36.33 -32.76 14.34
CA HIS A 10 -35.24 -32.83 13.38
C HIS A 10 -35.01 -31.43 12.80
N LYS A 11 -33.90 -30.78 13.14
CA LYS A 11 -33.42 -29.61 12.39
C LYS A 11 -33.01 -30.08 10.98
N PRO A 12 -33.48 -29.44 9.92
CA PRO A 12 -33.03 -29.79 8.60
C PRO A 12 -31.54 -29.40 8.50
N GLN A 13 -30.69 -30.39 8.35
CA GLN A 13 -29.31 -30.18 7.91
C GLN A 13 -29.39 -29.70 6.46
N TYR A 14 -29.21 -28.39 6.24
CA TYR A 14 -28.91 -27.86 4.92
C TYR A 14 -27.52 -28.37 4.53
N LYS A 15 -27.45 -29.50 3.86
CA LYS A 15 -26.27 -29.88 3.08
C LYS A 15 -26.15 -28.82 1.97
N MET A 16 -25.23 -27.88 2.12
CA MET A 16 -24.83 -27.02 1.00
C MET A 16 -24.40 -27.93 -0.15
N ALA A 17 -25.17 -27.89 -1.26
CA ALA A 17 -24.83 -28.63 -2.46
C ALA A 17 -23.43 -28.09 -2.92
N ARG A 18 -22.47 -28.99 -3.15
CA ARG A 18 -21.20 -28.62 -3.75
C ARG A 18 -21.50 -27.85 -5.03
N PRO A 19 -20.86 -26.67 -5.23
CA PRO A 19 -21.08 -25.90 -6.46
C PRO A 19 -20.79 -26.78 -7.67
N THR A 20 -21.69 -26.77 -8.64
CA THR A 20 -21.51 -27.56 -9.86
C THR A 20 -20.40 -26.95 -10.71
N LYS A 21 -19.75 -27.76 -11.56
CA LYS A 21 -18.72 -27.28 -12.51
C LYS A 21 -19.25 -26.11 -13.34
N LYS A 22 -20.56 -26.08 -13.64
CA LYS A 22 -21.25 -25.02 -14.38
C LYS A 22 -21.31 -23.70 -13.56
N ASP A 23 -21.48 -23.78 -12.24
CA ASP A 23 -21.48 -22.60 -11.35
C ASP A 23 -20.07 -22.04 -11.18
N MET A 24 -19.05 -22.92 -11.18
CA MET A 24 -17.64 -22.53 -11.14
C MET A 24 -17.18 -21.90 -12.46
N ASP A 25 -17.63 -22.45 -13.61
CA ASP A 25 -17.33 -21.90 -14.93
C ASP A 25 -18.05 -20.56 -15.15
N ALA A 26 -19.26 -20.38 -14.62
CA ALA A 26 -19.99 -19.12 -14.63
C ALA A 26 -19.28 -18.03 -13.76
N LYS A 27 -18.69 -18.45 -12.63
CA LYS A 27 -17.88 -17.55 -11.78
C LYS A 27 -16.58 -17.15 -12.48
N ARG A 28 -15.83 -18.10 -13.05
CA ARG A 28 -14.62 -17.83 -13.83
C ARG A 28 -14.93 -16.91 -15.01
N SER A 29 -16.05 -17.13 -15.70
CA SER A 29 -16.52 -16.28 -16.80
C SER A 29 -16.90 -14.87 -16.33
N ALA A 30 -17.49 -14.71 -15.15
CA ALA A 30 -17.85 -13.38 -14.64
C ALA A 30 -16.61 -12.54 -14.29
N ILE A 31 -15.55 -13.17 -13.76
CA ILE A 31 -14.29 -12.50 -13.40
C ILE A 31 -13.37 -12.35 -14.63
N ALA A 32 -13.28 -13.37 -15.48
CA ALA A 32 -12.51 -13.29 -16.73
C ALA A 32 -13.08 -12.27 -17.73
N GLN A 33 -14.36 -11.90 -17.59
CA GLN A 33 -14.99 -10.82 -18.37
C GLN A 33 -14.80 -9.43 -17.77
N ILE A 34 -14.24 -9.31 -16.56
CA ILE A 34 -13.68 -8.05 -16.08
C ILE A 34 -12.40 -7.82 -16.90
N VAL A 35 -12.58 -7.29 -18.08
CA VAL A 35 -11.49 -7.02 -19.03
C VAL A 35 -10.51 -6.08 -18.34
N GLN A 36 -9.26 -6.49 -18.25
CA GLN A 36 -8.16 -5.58 -17.93
C GLN A 36 -8.11 -4.51 -19.03
N GLN A 37 -8.78 -3.41 -18.79
CA GLN A 37 -8.62 -2.25 -19.67
C GLN A 37 -7.24 -1.68 -19.42
N THR A 38 -6.40 -1.72 -20.44
CA THR A 38 -5.13 -0.99 -20.43
C THR A 38 -5.43 0.48 -20.23
N GLN A 39 -5.11 1.00 -19.05
CA GLN A 39 -5.38 2.40 -18.73
C GLN A 39 -4.32 3.26 -19.38
N ALA A 40 -4.74 4.19 -20.21
CA ALA A 40 -3.88 5.28 -20.60
C ALA A 40 -3.65 6.16 -19.35
N LEU A 41 -2.39 6.33 -18.96
CA LEU A 41 -2.01 7.24 -17.89
C LEU A 41 -2.15 8.67 -18.42
N TYR A 42 -3.28 9.31 -18.15
CA TYR A 42 -3.49 10.72 -18.48
C TYR A 42 -2.95 11.60 -17.36
N GLN A 43 -2.36 12.72 -17.73
CA GLN A 43 -2.03 13.76 -16.77
C GLN A 43 -3.32 14.28 -16.12
N LYS A 44 -3.46 14.05 -14.83
CA LYS A 44 -4.63 14.50 -14.07
C LYS A 44 -4.38 15.87 -13.48
N THR A 45 -5.42 16.70 -13.44
CA THR A 45 -5.39 18.06 -12.89
C THR A 45 -6.12 18.12 -11.56
N ILE A 46 -5.89 19.20 -10.79
CA ILE A 46 -6.65 19.47 -9.55
C ILE A 46 -8.15 19.61 -9.84
N GLY A 47 -8.52 20.18 -11.01
CA GLY A 47 -9.91 20.26 -11.46
C GLY A 47 -10.53 18.88 -11.67
N ALA A 48 -9.81 17.98 -12.35
CA ALA A 48 -10.25 16.61 -12.57
C ALA A 48 -10.43 15.86 -11.22
N TRP A 49 -9.51 16.05 -10.28
CA TRP A 49 -9.62 15.46 -8.94
C TRP A 49 -10.86 15.97 -8.19
N ARG A 50 -11.13 17.29 -8.18
CA ARG A 50 -12.32 17.82 -7.53
C ARG A 50 -13.61 17.26 -8.12
N ASN A 51 -13.67 17.16 -9.43
CA ASN A 51 -14.81 16.57 -10.12
C ASN A 51 -14.99 15.09 -9.75
N ALA A 52 -13.94 14.29 -9.80
CA ALA A 52 -13.97 12.88 -9.42
C ALA A 52 -14.38 12.68 -7.95
N TRP A 53 -13.88 13.53 -7.06
CA TRP A 53 -14.27 13.52 -5.65
C TRP A 53 -15.76 13.85 -5.47
N GLN A 54 -16.28 14.87 -6.14
CA GLN A 54 -17.71 15.22 -6.07
C GLN A 54 -18.60 14.08 -6.55
N HIS A 55 -18.20 13.37 -7.63
CA HIS A 55 -18.92 12.18 -8.09
C HIS A 55 -18.88 11.06 -7.06
N ALA A 56 -17.73 10.82 -6.44
CA ALA A 56 -17.57 9.76 -5.44
C ALA A 56 -18.40 9.98 -4.18
N ILE A 57 -18.60 11.25 -3.75
CA ILE A 57 -19.39 11.60 -2.55
C ILE A 57 -20.85 11.91 -2.84
N SER A 58 -21.30 11.77 -4.08
CA SER A 58 -22.69 12.04 -4.46
C SER A 58 -23.67 11.27 -3.56
N ALA A 59 -24.67 11.98 -3.01
CA ALA A 59 -25.65 11.38 -2.12
C ALA A 59 -26.62 10.44 -2.86
N THR A 60 -26.92 10.77 -4.12
CA THR A 60 -27.92 10.06 -4.92
C THR A 60 -27.31 9.00 -5.83
N ARG A 61 -26.14 9.27 -6.38
CA ARG A 61 -25.47 8.37 -7.34
C ARG A 61 -23.96 8.41 -7.14
N PRO A 62 -23.43 7.80 -6.06
CA PRO A 62 -22.00 7.74 -5.82
C PRO A 62 -21.30 6.93 -6.90
N ASP A 63 -20.18 7.49 -7.43
CA ASP A 63 -19.37 6.83 -8.45
C ASP A 63 -17.88 7.12 -8.20
N ARG A 64 -17.10 6.08 -7.92
CA ARG A 64 -15.68 6.18 -7.59
C ARG A 64 -14.74 5.93 -8.77
N ARG A 65 -15.25 5.54 -9.92
CA ARG A 65 -14.43 5.08 -11.06
C ARG A 65 -13.40 6.13 -11.49
N MET A 66 -13.85 7.38 -11.64
CA MET A 66 -12.94 8.50 -11.96
C MET A 66 -11.90 8.77 -10.86
N LEU A 67 -12.27 8.53 -9.60
CA LEU A 67 -11.35 8.73 -8.48
C LEU A 67 -10.28 7.63 -8.46
N TYR A 68 -10.65 6.39 -8.74
CA TYR A 68 -9.68 5.29 -8.88
C TYR A 68 -8.72 5.50 -10.05
N ASP A 69 -9.15 6.10 -11.16
CA ASP A 69 -8.25 6.51 -12.24
C ASP A 69 -7.17 7.49 -11.78
N ILE A 70 -7.54 8.37 -10.85
CA ILE A 70 -6.59 9.35 -10.29
C ILE A 70 -5.67 8.66 -9.28
N TYR A 71 -6.17 7.72 -8.49
CA TYR A 71 -5.35 6.98 -7.52
C TYR A 71 -4.30 6.13 -8.25
N ASP A 72 -4.71 5.42 -9.31
CA ASP A 72 -3.80 4.62 -10.14
C ASP A 72 -2.72 5.50 -10.81
N ASP A 73 -3.04 6.75 -11.12
CA ASP A 73 -2.10 7.71 -11.67
C ASP A 73 -1.09 8.22 -10.62
N ILE A 74 -1.56 8.63 -9.44
CA ILE A 74 -0.69 9.19 -8.41
C ILE A 74 0.18 8.15 -7.71
N ILE A 75 -0.24 6.87 -7.66
CA ILE A 75 0.55 5.79 -7.05
C ILE A 75 1.85 5.52 -7.81
N THR A 76 1.99 6.02 -9.05
CA THR A 76 3.24 5.97 -9.81
C THR A 76 4.32 6.89 -9.26
N ASP A 77 3.99 7.79 -8.32
CA ASP A 77 4.97 8.61 -7.61
C ASP A 77 5.80 7.74 -6.66
N LEU A 78 7.13 7.73 -6.88
CA LEU A 78 8.06 6.87 -6.15
C LEU A 78 8.06 7.12 -4.64
N HIS A 79 7.91 8.39 -4.22
CA HIS A 79 7.88 8.73 -2.80
C HIS A 79 6.59 8.25 -2.14
N LEU A 80 5.45 8.43 -2.81
CA LEU A 80 4.16 8.00 -2.32
C LEU A 80 4.07 6.47 -2.24
N SER A 81 4.47 5.76 -3.29
CA SER A 81 4.47 4.29 -3.30
C SER A 81 5.43 3.73 -2.25
N GLY A 82 6.66 4.26 -2.15
CA GLY A 82 7.63 3.84 -1.15
C GLY A 82 7.13 4.04 0.29
N ALA A 83 6.44 5.14 0.58
CA ALA A 83 5.83 5.38 1.89
C ALA A 83 4.70 4.37 2.22
N ILE A 84 3.89 4.02 1.22
CA ILE A 84 2.83 3.01 1.37
C ILE A 84 3.44 1.64 1.61
N ASP A 85 4.41 1.23 0.78
CA ASP A 85 5.06 -0.07 0.87
C ASP A 85 5.78 -0.23 2.22
N GLN A 86 6.52 0.80 2.67
CA GLN A 86 7.17 0.79 3.98
C GLN A 86 6.17 0.49 5.11
N ARG A 87 5.02 1.18 5.14
CA ARG A 87 4.01 0.98 6.17
C ARG A 87 3.36 -0.39 6.09
N LYS A 88 3.06 -0.89 4.88
CA LYS A 88 2.49 -2.23 4.68
C LYS A 88 3.46 -3.32 5.10
N ASP A 89 4.72 -3.20 4.68
CA ASP A 89 5.76 -4.18 4.98
C ASP A 89 6.00 -4.34 6.49
N MET A 90 5.91 -3.26 7.25
CA MET A 90 6.04 -3.34 8.71
C MET A 90 4.92 -4.18 9.34
N VAL A 91 3.69 -4.14 8.80
CA VAL A 91 2.60 -5.00 9.25
C VAL A 91 2.79 -6.44 8.77
N LEU A 92 3.15 -6.63 7.49
CA LEU A 92 3.29 -7.95 6.87
C LEU A 92 4.43 -8.79 7.45
N ARG A 93 5.42 -8.13 8.07
CA ARG A 93 6.56 -8.81 8.74
C ARG A 93 6.27 -9.20 10.18
N LYS A 94 5.16 -8.76 10.76
CA LYS A 94 4.82 -9.14 12.14
C LYS A 94 4.58 -10.64 12.23
N ALA A 95 5.21 -11.27 13.22
CA ALA A 95 4.91 -12.65 13.55
C ALA A 95 3.49 -12.78 14.13
N PHE A 96 2.85 -13.89 13.86
CA PHE A 96 1.50 -14.19 14.35
C PHE A 96 1.40 -15.63 14.82
N PHE A 97 0.37 -15.94 15.56
CA PHE A 97 0.04 -17.28 16.01
C PHE A 97 -1.47 -17.50 15.99
N ILE A 98 -1.84 -18.76 15.91
CA ILE A 98 -3.23 -19.19 15.95
C ILE A 98 -3.47 -19.95 17.24
N THR A 99 -4.53 -19.61 17.96
CA THR A 99 -4.98 -20.37 19.12
C THR A 99 -6.25 -21.13 18.81
N ILE A 100 -6.37 -22.36 19.31
CA ILE A 100 -7.60 -23.15 19.33
C ILE A 100 -7.93 -23.45 20.79
N ASP A 101 -9.13 -23.08 21.25
CA ASP A 101 -9.54 -23.19 22.67
C ASP A 101 -8.57 -22.50 23.66
N GLY A 102 -7.82 -21.50 23.19
CA GLY A 102 -6.86 -20.74 24.01
C GLY A 102 -5.43 -21.25 24.00
N GLU A 103 -5.17 -22.42 23.40
CA GLU A 103 -3.83 -22.99 23.23
C GLU A 103 -3.31 -22.74 21.81
N GLN A 104 -1.99 -22.52 21.66
CA GLN A 104 -1.37 -22.34 20.35
C GLN A 104 -1.40 -23.65 19.55
N SER A 105 -1.73 -23.56 18.26
CA SER A 105 -1.80 -24.68 17.35
C SER A 105 -0.88 -24.47 16.15
N GLU A 106 0.18 -25.26 16.05
CA GLU A 106 1.10 -25.23 14.90
C GLU A 106 0.44 -25.72 13.61
N GLU A 107 -0.46 -26.71 13.70
CA GLU A 107 -1.22 -27.20 12.55
C GLU A 107 -2.13 -26.12 11.96
N ALA A 108 -2.82 -25.36 12.82
CA ALA A 108 -3.62 -24.24 12.39
C ALA A 108 -2.74 -23.12 11.81
N LEU A 109 -1.58 -22.85 12.41
CA LEU A 109 -0.62 -21.86 11.94
C LEU A 109 -0.13 -22.19 10.53
N ALA A 110 0.22 -23.43 10.25
CA ALA A 110 0.69 -23.87 8.94
C ALA A 110 -0.30 -23.58 7.80
N THR A 111 -1.62 -23.59 8.08
CA THR A 111 -2.65 -23.23 7.09
C THR A 111 -2.51 -21.78 6.62
N PHE A 112 -2.00 -20.88 7.47
CA PHE A 112 -1.81 -19.45 7.17
C PHE A 112 -0.41 -19.13 6.64
N GLU A 113 0.57 -20.03 6.74
CA GLU A 113 1.91 -19.88 6.18
C GLU A 113 1.91 -20.13 4.68
N SER A 114 1.11 -19.36 3.94
CA SER A 114 0.83 -19.59 2.54
C SER A 114 0.81 -18.28 1.73
N THR A 115 0.99 -18.39 0.42
CA THR A 115 0.96 -17.23 -0.49
C THR A 115 -0.41 -16.57 -0.51
N TRP A 116 -1.50 -17.37 -0.53
CA TRP A 116 -2.86 -16.84 -0.56
C TRP A 116 -3.18 -15.95 0.64
N PHE A 117 -2.64 -16.28 1.82
CA PHE A 117 -2.84 -15.48 3.03
C PHE A 117 -2.08 -14.15 2.98
N LYS A 118 -0.83 -14.18 2.47
CA LYS A 118 -0.05 -12.95 2.25
C LYS A 118 -0.75 -12.01 1.26
N ASP A 119 -1.29 -12.56 0.18
CA ASP A 119 -2.07 -11.80 -0.81
C ASP A 119 -3.32 -11.20 -0.18
N PHE A 120 -4.04 -11.97 0.64
CA PHE A 120 -5.19 -11.47 1.39
C PHE A 120 -4.82 -10.29 2.30
N LEU A 121 -3.77 -10.43 3.11
CA LEU A 121 -3.30 -9.35 4.00
C LEU A 121 -2.94 -8.10 3.21
N ASN A 122 -2.24 -8.27 2.10
CA ASN A 122 -1.81 -7.18 1.24
C ASN A 122 -3.02 -6.42 0.65
N TYR A 123 -4.02 -7.14 0.12
CA TYR A 123 -5.25 -6.55 -0.42
C TYR A 123 -6.14 -5.92 0.66
N ALA A 124 -6.16 -6.50 1.86
CA ALA A 124 -6.87 -5.93 3.00
C ALA A 124 -6.26 -4.59 3.45
N LEU A 125 -4.92 -4.49 3.52
CA LEU A 125 -4.21 -3.25 3.83
C LEU A 125 -4.44 -2.17 2.77
N ASP A 126 -4.61 -2.53 1.51
CA ASP A 126 -4.94 -1.58 0.44
C ASP A 126 -6.20 -0.78 0.72
N SER A 127 -7.14 -1.32 1.50
CA SER A 127 -8.37 -0.62 1.86
C SER A 127 -8.11 0.68 2.63
N ILE A 128 -6.99 0.79 3.35
CA ILE A 128 -6.57 2.00 4.07
C ILE A 128 -6.29 3.14 3.07
N TYR A 129 -5.69 2.81 1.93
CA TYR A 129 -5.27 3.77 0.94
C TYR A 129 -6.36 4.11 -0.07
N TYR A 130 -7.10 3.09 -0.53
CA TYR A 130 -8.18 3.23 -1.51
C TYR A 130 -9.58 3.39 -0.88
N GLY A 131 -9.71 3.19 0.44
CA GLY A 131 -10.97 3.25 1.20
C GLY A 131 -11.77 1.97 1.20
N HIS A 132 -11.53 1.07 0.25
CA HIS A 132 -12.27 -0.18 0.09
C HIS A 132 -11.46 -1.22 -0.68
N SER A 133 -11.59 -2.48 -0.30
CA SER A 133 -11.11 -3.65 -1.03
C SER A 133 -12.17 -4.75 -1.00
N LEU A 134 -12.50 -5.30 -2.15
CA LEU A 134 -13.30 -6.52 -2.26
C LEU A 134 -12.38 -7.65 -2.69
N ILE A 135 -12.18 -8.60 -1.79
CA ILE A 135 -11.22 -9.70 -1.94
C ILE A 135 -12.01 -10.96 -2.22
N GLN A 136 -11.72 -11.62 -3.33
CA GLN A 136 -12.37 -12.86 -3.73
C GLN A 136 -11.44 -14.03 -3.48
N PHE A 137 -12.00 -15.07 -2.86
CA PHE A 137 -11.37 -16.36 -2.67
C PHE A 137 -11.83 -17.30 -3.79
N ASN A 138 -10.90 -18.05 -4.31
CA ASN A 138 -11.21 -19.07 -5.33
C ASN A 138 -11.24 -20.46 -4.71
N GLU A 139 -11.37 -21.47 -5.54
CA GLU A 139 -11.48 -22.88 -5.20
C GLU A 139 -10.62 -23.32 -3.99
N VAL A 140 -11.20 -24.12 -3.09
CA VAL A 140 -10.45 -24.78 -2.02
C VAL A 140 -9.84 -26.08 -2.55
N ARG A 141 -8.55 -26.25 -2.32
CA ARG A 141 -7.80 -27.46 -2.68
C ARG A 141 -7.04 -28.00 -1.45
N THR A 142 -6.56 -29.23 -1.56
CA THR A 142 -5.65 -29.80 -0.57
C THR A 142 -4.22 -29.64 -1.08
N GLY A 143 -3.36 -29.02 -0.28
CA GLY A 143 -1.93 -28.85 -0.56
C GLY A 143 -1.15 -30.17 -0.48
N PHE A 144 0.14 -30.12 -0.78
CA PHE A 144 1.03 -31.29 -0.68
C PHE A 144 1.23 -31.78 0.76
N ASP A 145 1.06 -30.90 1.73
CA ASP A 145 1.10 -31.15 3.17
C ASP A 145 -0.19 -31.77 3.73
N GLY A 146 -1.21 -31.93 2.88
CA GLY A 146 -2.53 -32.42 3.28
C GLY A 146 -3.44 -31.33 3.87
N LEU A 147 -2.96 -30.11 4.07
CA LEU A 147 -3.74 -29.01 4.57
C LEU A 147 -4.64 -28.40 3.47
N LYS A 148 -5.77 -27.86 3.88
CA LYS A 148 -6.63 -27.11 2.97
C LYS A 148 -6.08 -25.73 2.73
N GLU A 149 -6.12 -25.31 1.48
CA GLU A 149 -5.72 -23.95 1.07
C GLU A 149 -6.68 -23.41 0.01
N PHE A 150 -6.75 -22.09 -0.13
CA PHE A 150 -7.39 -21.48 -1.28
C PHE A 150 -6.44 -21.51 -2.48
N ALA A 151 -6.93 -21.91 -3.64
CA ALA A 151 -6.12 -21.99 -4.86
C ALA A 151 -5.55 -20.63 -5.28
N SER A 152 -6.32 -19.56 -5.10
CA SER A 152 -5.88 -18.18 -5.23
C SER A 152 -6.82 -17.24 -4.47
N VAL A 153 -6.28 -16.07 -4.15
CA VAL A 153 -7.01 -14.94 -3.59
C VAL A 153 -6.76 -13.74 -4.50
N GLU A 154 -7.80 -13.06 -4.92
CA GLU A 154 -7.73 -12.00 -5.91
C GLU A 154 -8.48 -10.76 -5.44
N LEU A 155 -7.89 -9.60 -5.74
CA LEU A 155 -8.59 -8.34 -5.57
C LEU A 155 -9.54 -8.13 -6.75
N VAL A 156 -10.83 -7.99 -6.47
CA VAL A 156 -11.79 -7.59 -7.51
C VAL A 156 -11.43 -6.18 -7.98
N PRO A 157 -11.27 -5.94 -9.30
CA PRO A 157 -10.86 -4.64 -9.79
C PRO A 157 -11.76 -3.53 -9.27
N ARG A 158 -11.17 -2.56 -8.58
CA ARG A 158 -11.89 -1.53 -7.80
C ARG A 158 -12.92 -0.76 -8.60
N LYS A 159 -12.66 -0.51 -9.90
CA LYS A 159 -13.59 0.20 -10.79
C LYS A 159 -14.89 -0.55 -11.06
N HIS A 160 -14.86 -1.87 -10.88
CA HIS A 160 -16.04 -2.71 -11.04
C HIS A 160 -16.82 -2.87 -9.74
N VAL A 161 -16.29 -2.41 -8.61
CA VAL A 161 -16.93 -2.52 -7.29
C VAL A 161 -17.56 -1.21 -6.90
N SER A 162 -18.83 -1.29 -6.49
CA SER A 162 -19.59 -0.15 -5.96
C SER A 162 -19.95 -0.41 -4.51
N PRO A 163 -19.10 -0.01 -3.56
CA PRO A 163 -19.27 -0.34 -2.14
C PRO A 163 -20.54 0.22 -1.54
N GLU A 164 -21.01 1.38 -2.01
CA GLU A 164 -22.23 2.04 -1.56
C GLU A 164 -23.47 1.19 -1.81
N TYR A 165 -23.47 0.44 -2.92
CA TYR A 165 -24.57 -0.47 -3.29
C TYR A 165 -24.29 -1.93 -2.90
N GLY A 166 -23.04 -2.26 -2.57
CA GLY A 166 -22.64 -3.66 -2.34
C GLY A 166 -22.68 -4.52 -3.60
N THR A 167 -22.32 -3.93 -4.76
CA THR A 167 -22.47 -4.57 -6.07
C THR A 167 -21.20 -4.57 -6.88
N ILE A 168 -21.10 -5.56 -7.78
CA ILE A 168 -20.09 -5.65 -8.83
C ILE A 168 -20.78 -5.39 -10.16
N ILE A 169 -20.26 -4.48 -10.97
CA ILE A 169 -20.69 -4.24 -12.34
C ILE A 169 -19.78 -4.96 -13.33
N ARG A 170 -20.34 -5.51 -14.40
CA ARG A 170 -19.56 -6.21 -15.43
C ARG A 170 -18.89 -5.22 -16.38
N THR A 171 -19.65 -4.24 -16.82
CA THR A 171 -19.18 -3.21 -17.76
C THR A 171 -19.10 -1.87 -17.04
N LEU A 172 -18.03 -1.12 -17.26
CA LEU A 172 -17.83 0.19 -16.59
C LEU A 172 -18.90 1.24 -16.94
N GLY A 173 -19.70 1.02 -17.99
CA GLY A 173 -20.83 1.87 -18.36
C GLY A 173 -22.12 1.56 -17.62
N ASP A 174 -22.22 0.41 -16.96
CA ASP A 174 -23.44 -0.06 -16.31
C ASP A 174 -23.80 0.79 -15.08
N ASP A 175 -25.10 0.77 -14.74
CA ASP A 175 -25.59 1.42 -13.52
C ASP A 175 -25.12 0.61 -12.29
N PRO A 176 -24.37 1.24 -11.37
CA PRO A 176 -23.85 0.54 -10.18
C PRO A 176 -24.94 -0.07 -9.31
N SER A 177 -26.14 0.53 -9.25
CA SER A 177 -27.24 0.03 -8.45
C SER A 177 -27.84 -1.29 -8.98
N ARG A 178 -27.58 -1.62 -10.24
CA ARG A 178 -28.07 -2.84 -10.92
C ARG A 178 -27.01 -3.92 -11.05
N GLY A 179 -25.87 -3.76 -10.42
CA GLY A 179 -24.82 -4.77 -10.41
C GLY A 179 -25.21 -6.04 -9.67
N VAL A 180 -24.33 -7.03 -9.71
CA VAL A 180 -24.48 -8.28 -8.96
C VAL A 180 -24.09 -8.03 -7.51
N SER A 181 -24.98 -8.30 -6.55
CA SER A 181 -24.67 -8.17 -5.13
C SER A 181 -23.59 -9.16 -4.72
N TYR A 182 -22.56 -8.67 -4.02
CA TYR A 182 -21.56 -9.52 -3.38
C TYR A 182 -21.84 -9.75 -1.89
N ARG A 183 -22.85 -9.06 -1.34
CA ARG A 183 -23.30 -9.24 0.05
C ARG A 183 -24.35 -10.32 0.19
N GLU A 184 -24.85 -10.85 -0.92
CA GLU A 184 -25.89 -11.87 -0.98
C GLU A 184 -25.52 -12.98 -1.97
N GLY A 185 -26.22 -14.11 -1.86
CA GLY A 185 -26.05 -15.26 -2.75
C GLY A 185 -24.66 -15.87 -2.70
N VAL A 186 -24.23 -16.44 -3.81
CA VAL A 186 -22.99 -17.23 -3.89
C VAL A 186 -21.74 -16.38 -3.65
N LEU A 187 -21.72 -15.11 -4.06
CA LEU A 187 -20.56 -14.24 -3.91
C LEU A 187 -20.26 -13.90 -2.44
N LYS A 188 -21.30 -13.85 -1.58
CA LYS A 188 -21.13 -13.62 -0.15
C LYS A 188 -20.23 -14.66 0.51
N ASP A 189 -20.33 -15.91 0.06
CA ASP A 189 -19.58 -17.02 0.66
C ASP A 189 -18.13 -17.10 0.14
N TRP A 190 -17.77 -16.26 -0.85
CA TRP A 190 -16.46 -16.29 -1.49
C TRP A 190 -15.77 -14.92 -1.53
N CYS A 191 -16.38 -13.89 -0.98
CA CYS A 191 -15.81 -12.55 -0.98
C CYS A 191 -15.74 -11.97 0.43
N ILE A 192 -14.65 -11.29 0.73
CA ILE A 192 -14.51 -10.47 1.94
C ILE A 192 -14.43 -9.01 1.53
N GLU A 193 -15.36 -8.22 2.06
CA GLU A 193 -15.35 -6.77 1.94
C GLU A 193 -14.54 -6.16 3.10
N VAL A 194 -13.54 -5.34 2.75
CA VAL A 194 -12.69 -4.61 3.71
C VAL A 194 -12.81 -3.11 3.45
N GLY A 195 -12.90 -2.33 4.52
CA GLY A 195 -13.15 -0.89 4.46
C GLY A 195 -14.62 -0.54 4.66
N LYS A 196 -14.96 0.72 4.45
CA LYS A 196 -16.32 1.25 4.65
C LYS A 196 -16.89 1.79 3.34
N PRO A 197 -18.21 1.65 3.10
CA PRO A 197 -18.83 2.06 1.84
C PRO A 197 -18.63 3.54 1.45
N ARG A 198 -18.36 4.42 2.41
CA ARG A 198 -18.16 5.86 2.16
C ARG A 198 -16.74 6.35 2.44
N ASP A 199 -15.84 5.46 2.79
CA ASP A 199 -14.43 5.79 2.95
C ASP A 199 -13.76 5.87 1.57
N LEU A 200 -13.05 6.95 1.32
CA LEU A 200 -12.31 7.18 0.08
C LEU A 200 -10.80 6.98 0.24
N GLY A 201 -10.39 6.56 1.42
CA GLY A 201 -9.00 6.22 1.73
C GLY A 201 -8.05 7.42 1.86
N LYS A 202 -6.80 7.09 2.17
CA LYS A 202 -5.76 8.10 2.40
C LYS A 202 -5.27 8.74 1.09
N LEU A 203 -5.34 8.04 -0.04
CA LEU A 203 -4.91 8.55 -1.34
C LEU A 203 -5.65 9.82 -1.73
N LEU A 204 -6.94 9.98 -1.36
CA LEU A 204 -7.70 11.21 -1.62
C LEU A 204 -6.95 12.47 -1.16
N LYS A 205 -6.30 12.39 0.00
CA LYS A 205 -5.59 13.51 0.62
C LYS A 205 -4.21 13.72 0.01
N CYS A 206 -3.61 12.69 -0.58
CA CYS A 206 -2.29 12.75 -1.21
C CYS A 206 -2.36 13.31 -2.64
N VAL A 207 -3.52 13.22 -3.33
CA VAL A 207 -3.69 13.67 -4.73
C VAL A 207 -3.18 15.09 -4.99
N PRO A 208 -3.56 16.13 -4.20
CA PRO A 208 -3.13 17.50 -4.48
C PRO A 208 -1.60 17.65 -4.44
N SER A 209 -0.94 16.96 -3.51
CA SER A 209 0.53 17.01 -3.36
C SER A 209 1.23 16.28 -4.50
N ALA A 210 0.75 15.11 -4.89
CA ALA A 210 1.31 14.33 -5.99
C ALA A 210 1.18 15.07 -7.34
N ILE A 211 0.00 15.63 -7.64
CA ILE A 211 -0.20 16.44 -8.86
C ILE A 211 0.70 17.68 -8.84
N SER A 212 0.79 18.36 -7.70
CA SER A 212 1.64 19.56 -7.58
C SER A 212 3.12 19.25 -7.76
N LYS A 213 3.61 18.12 -7.22
CA LYS A 213 4.98 17.64 -7.42
C LYS A 213 5.26 17.39 -8.90
N ARG A 214 4.38 16.66 -9.58
CA ARG A 214 4.52 16.35 -11.01
C ARG A 214 4.57 17.62 -11.86
N ASN A 215 3.71 18.59 -11.56
CA ASN A 215 3.72 19.87 -12.26
C ASN A 215 5.02 20.65 -12.00
N ALA A 216 5.53 20.62 -10.75
CA ALA A 216 6.80 21.27 -10.42
C ALA A 216 7.97 20.64 -11.17
N LEU A 217 8.03 19.32 -11.30
CA LEU A 217 9.03 18.61 -12.09
C LEU A 217 8.96 18.99 -13.57
N ALA A 218 7.75 19.01 -14.16
CA ALA A 218 7.56 19.38 -15.56
C ALA A 218 8.02 20.82 -15.83
N PHE A 219 7.65 21.76 -14.98
CA PHE A 219 8.11 23.16 -15.10
C PHE A 219 9.63 23.30 -14.87
N TRP A 220 10.19 22.46 -14.00
CA TRP A 220 11.64 22.44 -13.79
C TRP A 220 12.38 21.93 -15.03
N ASP A 221 11.87 20.89 -15.67
CA ASP A 221 12.41 20.39 -16.94
C ASP A 221 12.33 21.43 -18.05
N GLU A 222 11.20 22.13 -18.18
CA GLU A 222 11.05 23.25 -19.13
C GLU A 222 12.03 24.38 -18.82
N PHE A 223 12.16 24.75 -17.56
CA PHE A 223 13.10 25.77 -17.10
C PHE A 223 14.56 25.38 -17.41
N ALA A 224 14.93 24.13 -17.15
CA ALA A 224 16.27 23.62 -17.45
C ALA A 224 16.56 23.64 -18.95
N GLN A 225 15.59 23.34 -19.80
CA GLN A 225 15.74 23.43 -21.27
C GLN A 225 15.90 24.86 -21.76
N LEU A 226 15.15 25.81 -21.18
CA LEU A 226 15.19 27.22 -21.60
C LEU A 226 16.41 27.99 -21.07
N PHE A 227 16.81 27.71 -19.85
CA PHE A 227 17.84 28.49 -19.14
C PHE A 227 19.13 27.70 -18.88
N GLY A 228 19.11 26.39 -18.96
CA GLY A 228 20.28 25.52 -18.81
C GLY A 228 21.17 25.49 -20.05
N VAL A 229 20.65 25.90 -21.20
CA VAL A 229 21.40 26.01 -22.44
C VAL A 229 21.50 27.48 -22.84
N PRO A 230 22.72 28.06 -23.02
CA PRO A 230 22.85 29.46 -23.37
C PRO A 230 22.09 29.84 -24.63
N VAL A 231 21.26 30.88 -24.56
CA VAL A 231 20.59 31.42 -25.73
C VAL A 231 21.64 31.98 -26.71
N ARG A 232 21.58 31.51 -27.94
CA ARG A 232 22.52 31.97 -29.00
C ARG A 232 21.93 33.16 -29.71
N VAL A 233 22.63 34.26 -29.68
CA VAL A 233 22.23 35.51 -30.33
C VAL A 233 23.20 35.84 -31.44
N VAL A 234 22.73 35.99 -32.65
CA VAL A 234 23.53 36.49 -33.76
C VAL A 234 22.97 37.83 -34.21
N LYS A 235 23.82 38.83 -34.33
CA LYS A 235 23.51 40.14 -34.89
C LYS A 235 24.15 40.24 -36.26
N THR A 236 23.38 40.67 -37.27
CA THR A 236 23.90 40.84 -38.63
C THR A 236 23.41 42.13 -39.26
N SER A 237 24.29 42.79 -40.00
CA SER A 237 23.96 43.94 -40.82
C SER A 237 23.57 43.53 -42.28
N SER A 238 23.71 42.26 -42.61
CA SER A 238 23.39 41.79 -43.95
C SER A 238 21.88 41.83 -44.22
N ARG A 239 21.52 42.28 -45.40
CA ARG A 239 20.16 42.27 -45.95
C ARG A 239 20.00 41.21 -47.01
N ASP A 240 21.06 40.46 -47.36
CA ASP A 240 21.01 39.38 -48.29
C ASP A 240 20.27 38.17 -47.71
N SER A 241 19.22 37.75 -48.44
CA SER A 241 18.41 36.61 -48.00
C SER A 241 19.19 35.28 -48.02
N GLY A 242 20.20 35.14 -48.84
CA GLY A 242 21.06 33.97 -48.89
C GLY A 242 21.94 33.83 -47.63
N GLU A 243 22.57 34.92 -47.22
CA GLU A 243 23.38 34.95 -46.00
C GLU A 243 22.54 34.77 -44.74
N ILE A 244 21.33 35.43 -44.72
CA ILE A 244 20.40 35.27 -43.60
C ILE A 244 19.97 33.81 -43.44
N ASN A 245 19.65 33.14 -44.56
CA ASN A 245 19.26 31.72 -44.55
C ASN A 245 20.44 30.81 -44.16
N ALA A 246 21.66 31.11 -44.59
CA ALA A 246 22.85 30.37 -44.20
C ALA A 246 23.08 30.46 -42.66
N ILE A 247 22.92 31.65 -42.07
CA ILE A 247 23.03 31.87 -40.65
C ILE A 247 21.93 31.11 -39.89
N LYS A 248 20.67 31.15 -40.36
CA LYS A 248 19.56 30.39 -39.75
C LYS A 248 19.85 28.90 -39.78
N ASN A 249 20.24 28.34 -40.90
CA ASN A 249 20.58 26.92 -41.04
C ASN A 249 21.75 26.52 -40.14
N MET A 250 22.74 27.40 -39.97
CA MET A 250 23.84 27.19 -39.05
C MET A 250 23.35 27.11 -37.62
N LEU A 251 22.48 28.03 -37.19
CA LEU A 251 21.92 28.06 -35.83
C LEU A 251 21.03 26.85 -35.57
N GLU A 252 20.20 26.43 -36.53
CA GLU A 252 19.37 25.24 -36.45
C GLU A 252 20.21 23.97 -36.29
N ASN A 253 21.31 23.86 -37.03
CA ASN A 253 22.21 22.71 -36.98
C ASN A 253 23.08 22.65 -35.73
N MET A 254 23.15 23.72 -34.94
CA MET A 254 23.92 23.77 -33.68
C MET A 254 23.21 23.08 -32.49
N GLY A 255 22.02 22.50 -32.69
CA GLY A 255 21.29 21.73 -31.70
C GLY A 255 20.14 22.51 -31.02
N ALA A 256 19.54 21.92 -29.97
CA ALA A 256 18.27 22.33 -29.36
C ALA A 256 18.29 23.67 -28.58
N ALA A 257 19.38 24.41 -28.58
CA ALA A 257 19.44 25.72 -27.90
C ALA A 257 18.54 26.75 -28.58
N ALA A 258 17.80 27.52 -27.77
CA ALA A 258 17.06 28.67 -28.28
C ALA A 258 18.02 29.65 -28.98
N TRP A 259 17.62 30.18 -30.14
CA TRP A 259 18.41 31.14 -30.90
C TRP A 259 17.57 32.28 -31.44
N GLY A 260 18.20 33.42 -31.62
CA GLY A 260 17.60 34.58 -32.24
C GLY A 260 18.55 35.26 -33.20
N LEU A 261 18.06 35.68 -34.34
CA LEU A 261 18.77 36.45 -35.35
C LEU A 261 18.17 37.85 -35.43
N PHE A 262 18.99 38.89 -35.13
CA PHE A 262 18.54 40.26 -35.01
C PHE A 262 19.33 41.18 -35.93
N PRO A 263 18.73 42.27 -36.46
CA PRO A 263 19.47 43.32 -37.17
C PRO A 263 20.53 43.98 -36.25
N GLU A 264 21.61 44.41 -36.86
CA GLU A 264 22.63 45.18 -36.14
C GLU A 264 22.00 46.49 -35.58
N GLY A 265 22.28 46.79 -34.28
CA GLY A 265 21.68 47.91 -33.57
C GLY A 265 20.44 47.56 -32.77
N THR A 266 19.94 46.29 -32.81
CA THR A 266 18.92 45.82 -31.90
C THR A 266 19.51 45.59 -30.52
N GLU A 267 19.04 46.29 -29.49
CA GLU A 267 19.36 45.97 -28.09
C GLU A 267 18.40 44.86 -27.64
N LEU A 268 18.98 43.77 -27.22
CA LEU A 268 18.27 42.65 -26.61
C LEU A 268 18.70 42.60 -25.15
N GLU A 269 17.81 42.95 -24.28
CA GLU A 269 18.01 42.79 -22.85
C GLU A 269 17.34 41.48 -22.44
N PHE A 270 18.14 40.47 -22.11
CA PHE A 270 17.63 39.33 -21.35
C PHE A 270 17.55 39.79 -19.92
N VAL A 271 16.31 39.95 -19.43
CA VAL A 271 16.09 40.13 -17.99
C VAL A 271 16.44 38.79 -17.34
N GLU A 272 17.72 38.57 -17.12
CA GLU A 272 18.15 37.50 -16.24
C GLU A 272 17.48 37.74 -14.90
N ASN A 273 16.63 36.82 -14.50
CA ASN A 273 16.20 36.71 -13.12
C ASN A 273 17.45 36.29 -12.34
N SER A 274 18.35 37.28 -12.09
CA SER A 274 19.68 37.15 -11.53
C SER A 274 19.72 36.71 -10.06
N LYS A 275 18.57 36.28 -9.53
CA LYS A 275 18.50 35.62 -8.24
C LYS A 275 18.46 34.11 -8.52
N GLY A 276 19.57 33.44 -8.23
CA GLY A 276 19.75 31.99 -8.26
C GLY A 276 18.76 31.19 -7.40
N ASP A 277 17.57 31.76 -7.14
CA ASP A 277 16.54 31.26 -6.26
C ASP A 277 15.46 30.48 -7.03
N ALA A 278 15.41 30.61 -8.38
CA ALA A 278 14.40 29.90 -9.17
C ALA A 278 14.55 28.38 -9.08
N PHE A 279 15.79 27.89 -9.06
CA PHE A 279 16.11 26.48 -8.86
C PHE A 279 15.57 25.99 -7.50
N ASN A 280 15.84 26.73 -6.43
CA ASN A 280 15.42 26.40 -5.07
C ASN A 280 13.89 26.41 -4.89
N VAL A 281 13.14 27.16 -5.71
CA VAL A 281 11.67 27.19 -5.65
C VAL A 281 11.06 25.85 -6.07
N PHE A 282 11.56 25.25 -7.15
CA PHE A 282 11.09 23.94 -7.61
C PHE A 282 11.47 22.83 -6.62
N ASP A 283 12.73 22.82 -6.19
CA ASP A 283 13.25 21.84 -5.24
C ASP A 283 12.46 21.86 -3.93
N LYS A 284 12.34 23.02 -3.27
CA LYS A 284 11.53 23.19 -2.05
C LYS A 284 10.06 22.83 -2.24
N ARG A 285 9.51 23.00 -3.45
CA ARG A 285 8.13 22.63 -3.74
C ARG A 285 7.97 21.12 -3.82
N ILE A 286 8.93 20.42 -4.40
CA ILE A 286 8.99 18.96 -4.47
C ILE A 286 9.15 18.37 -3.07
N ASP A 287 10.09 18.88 -2.29
CA ASP A 287 10.30 18.46 -0.90
C ASP A 287 9.04 18.65 -0.05
N ARG A 288 8.40 19.81 -0.19
CA ARG A 288 7.13 20.07 0.51
C ARG A 288 6.06 19.06 0.14
N ALA A 289 5.95 18.71 -1.13
CA ALA A 289 4.98 17.72 -1.59
C ALA A 289 5.29 16.32 -1.03
N ASN A 290 6.57 15.91 -1.03
CA ASN A 290 7.03 14.67 -0.43
C ASN A 290 6.69 14.62 1.06
N ASN A 291 7.02 15.68 1.81
CA ASN A 291 6.72 15.78 3.23
C ASN A 291 5.22 15.70 3.55
N GLU A 292 4.35 16.33 2.76
CA GLU A 292 2.91 16.24 2.95
C GLU A 292 2.38 14.82 2.66
N MET A 293 2.92 14.13 1.65
CA MET A 293 2.58 12.74 1.37
C MET A 293 3.05 11.81 2.48
N SER A 294 4.28 11.98 2.98
CA SER A 294 4.80 11.23 4.14
C SER A 294 3.93 11.40 5.38
N LYS A 295 3.56 12.64 5.72
CA LYS A 295 2.63 12.90 6.84
C LYS A 295 1.28 12.21 6.65
N GLY A 296 0.76 12.20 5.44
CA GLY A 296 -0.51 11.55 5.12
C GLY A 296 -0.48 10.03 5.31
N ILE A 297 0.62 9.38 4.94
CA ILE A 297 0.78 7.93 4.94
C ILE A 297 1.42 7.42 6.23
N LEU A 298 2.59 7.98 6.62
CA LEU A 298 3.42 7.52 7.73
C LEU A 298 3.16 8.27 9.04
N GLY A 299 2.35 9.35 9.01
CA GLY A 299 2.12 10.22 10.17
C GLY A 299 3.27 11.15 10.51
N GLN A 300 4.40 11.06 9.79
CA GLN A 300 5.63 11.80 10.06
C GLN A 300 6.43 12.01 8.76
N THR A 301 7.51 12.82 8.79
CA THR A 301 8.26 13.20 7.59
C THR A 301 9.65 12.57 7.47
N MET A 302 10.24 12.07 8.54
CA MET A 302 11.71 11.92 8.65
C MET A 302 12.24 10.48 8.51
N THR A 303 11.42 9.50 8.16
CA THR A 303 11.91 8.13 7.92
C THR A 303 12.55 7.93 6.55
N LEU A 304 12.34 8.86 5.62
CA LEU A 304 12.83 8.77 4.24
C LEU A 304 13.95 9.77 3.93
N ASP A 305 14.15 10.82 4.78
CA ASP A 305 15.15 11.85 4.56
C ASP A 305 16.20 11.89 5.68
N SER A 306 17.47 11.97 5.29
CA SER A 306 18.62 12.06 6.20
C SER A 306 18.75 13.46 6.82
N GLY A 307 18.76 13.56 8.16
CA GLY A 307 19.13 14.82 8.83
C GLY A 307 18.52 15.11 10.19
N SER A 308 17.98 14.12 10.89
CA SER A 308 17.40 14.32 12.24
C SER A 308 18.37 13.97 13.36
N SER A 309 18.21 14.65 14.51
CA SER A 309 18.84 14.21 15.76
C SER A 309 18.25 12.88 16.21
N LEU A 310 19.02 12.03 16.90
CA LEU A 310 18.61 10.71 17.40
C LEU A 310 17.26 10.76 18.13
N SER A 311 17.02 11.73 19.00
CA SER A 311 15.78 11.88 19.76
C SER A 311 14.55 12.20 18.91
N GLN A 312 14.72 12.90 17.79
CA GLN A 312 13.64 13.17 16.86
C GLN A 312 13.30 11.91 16.04
N SER A 313 14.31 11.13 15.66
CA SER A 313 14.11 9.86 14.96
C SER A 313 13.31 8.85 15.80
N GLU A 314 13.61 8.76 17.11
CA GLU A 314 12.88 7.87 18.03
C GLU A 314 11.39 8.24 18.12
N THR A 315 11.08 9.53 18.31
CA THR A 315 9.68 9.98 18.37
C THR A 315 8.93 9.73 17.06
N HIS A 316 9.59 9.90 15.92
CA HIS A 316 8.99 9.66 14.60
C HIS A 316 8.75 8.17 14.35
N LEU A 317 9.65 7.30 14.79
CA LEU A 317 9.47 5.86 14.74
C LEU A 317 8.30 5.40 15.62
N GLU A 318 8.14 5.96 16.81
CA GLU A 318 7.02 5.65 17.70
C GLU A 318 5.66 5.97 17.04
N VAL A 319 5.53 7.13 16.39
CA VAL A 319 4.30 7.50 15.67
C VAL A 319 4.00 6.49 14.55
N LEU A 320 5.01 6.07 13.81
CA LEU A 320 4.85 5.07 12.76
C LEU A 320 4.47 3.70 13.34
N HIS A 321 5.13 3.26 14.42
CA HIS A 321 4.78 2.02 15.12
C HIS A 321 3.33 2.01 15.58
N ASN A 322 2.85 3.09 16.19
CA ASN A 322 1.45 3.21 16.62
C ASN A 322 0.46 3.08 15.44
N LEU A 323 0.83 3.58 14.24
CA LEU A 323 0.01 3.40 13.05
C LEU A 323 0.04 1.95 12.53
N VAL A 324 1.20 1.31 12.58
CA VAL A 324 1.38 -0.10 12.20
C VAL A 324 0.58 -1.02 13.13
N GLU A 325 0.63 -0.78 14.44
CA GLU A 325 -0.18 -1.54 15.42
C GLU A 325 -1.68 -1.39 15.15
N LYS A 326 -2.14 -0.19 14.87
CA LYS A 326 -3.54 0.05 14.50
C LYS A 326 -3.94 -0.71 13.23
N ASP A 327 -3.08 -0.77 12.23
CA ASP A 327 -3.34 -1.50 10.99
C ASP A 327 -3.33 -3.02 11.23
N ALA A 328 -2.43 -3.49 12.09
CA ALA A 328 -2.37 -4.88 12.54
C ALA A 328 -3.64 -5.29 13.31
N ASP A 329 -4.12 -4.44 14.24
CA ASP A 329 -5.37 -4.67 14.95
C ASP A 329 -6.57 -4.76 13.99
N MET A 330 -6.64 -3.88 13.01
CA MET A 330 -7.69 -3.93 11.97
C MET A 330 -7.66 -5.27 11.22
N LEU A 331 -6.48 -5.74 10.82
CA LEU A 331 -6.33 -7.04 10.15
C LEU A 331 -6.74 -8.20 11.05
N ARG A 332 -6.30 -8.20 12.33
CA ARG A 332 -6.69 -9.22 13.31
C ARG A 332 -8.22 -9.33 13.40
N ASP A 333 -8.90 -8.19 13.52
CA ASP A 333 -10.35 -8.15 13.63
C ASP A 333 -11.01 -8.67 12.34
N ILE A 334 -10.51 -8.29 11.16
CA ILE A 334 -11.02 -8.81 9.87
C ILE A 334 -10.80 -10.31 9.74
N ILE A 335 -9.64 -10.83 10.16
CA ILE A 335 -9.33 -12.25 10.10
C ILE A 335 -10.29 -13.01 11.02
N ASN A 336 -10.44 -12.57 12.26
CA ASN A 336 -11.29 -13.24 13.24
C ASN A 336 -12.78 -13.15 12.90
N ASP A 337 -13.24 -12.00 12.42
CA ASP A 337 -14.67 -11.75 12.21
C ASP A 337 -15.17 -12.17 10.83
N LYS A 338 -14.29 -12.24 9.83
CA LYS A 338 -14.69 -12.50 8.44
C LYS A 338 -13.96 -13.68 7.81
N LEU A 339 -12.62 -13.75 7.91
CA LEU A 339 -11.84 -14.78 7.23
C LEU A 339 -12.04 -16.15 7.87
N LEU A 340 -11.87 -16.28 9.19
CA LEU A 340 -12.07 -17.56 9.88
C LEU A 340 -13.50 -18.12 9.71
N PRO A 341 -14.59 -17.33 9.82
CA PRO A 341 -15.91 -17.80 9.49
C PRO A 341 -16.07 -18.27 8.04
N LEU A 342 -15.48 -17.55 7.07
CA LEU A 342 -15.50 -17.96 5.67
C LEU A 342 -14.74 -19.29 5.48
N MET A 343 -13.55 -19.43 6.05
CA MET A 343 -12.77 -20.66 5.99
C MET A 343 -13.54 -21.84 6.58
N ASN A 344 -14.20 -21.66 7.72
CA ASN A 344 -15.00 -22.69 8.36
C ASN A 344 -16.22 -23.10 7.49
N ALA A 345 -16.87 -22.15 6.84
CA ALA A 345 -17.94 -22.45 5.88
C ALA A 345 -17.45 -23.32 4.72
N HIS A 346 -16.16 -23.24 4.38
CA HIS A 346 -15.50 -24.07 3.38
C HIS A 346 -14.81 -25.33 3.95
N GLY A 347 -15.01 -25.59 5.26
CA GLY A 347 -14.63 -26.85 5.91
C GLY A 347 -13.15 -26.92 6.27
N PHE A 348 -12.50 -25.81 6.61
CA PHE A 348 -11.12 -25.80 7.11
C PHE A 348 -10.98 -26.39 8.52
N GLY A 349 -12.06 -26.46 9.32
CA GLY A 349 -12.03 -27.07 10.64
C GLY A 349 -11.44 -26.17 11.72
N LEU A 350 -11.60 -24.84 11.57
CA LEU A 350 -11.05 -23.81 12.44
C LEU A 350 -12.13 -23.11 13.28
N GLU A 351 -13.18 -23.84 13.72
CA GLU A 351 -14.39 -23.24 14.33
C GLU A 351 -14.10 -22.48 15.63
N ARG A 352 -13.03 -22.86 16.36
CA ARG A 352 -12.63 -22.23 17.61
C ARG A 352 -11.28 -21.52 17.51
N ALA A 353 -10.78 -21.39 16.30
CA ALA A 353 -9.51 -20.73 16.06
C ALA A 353 -9.63 -19.21 16.27
N ARG A 354 -8.57 -18.61 16.77
CA ARG A 354 -8.37 -17.18 16.84
C ARG A 354 -6.99 -16.81 16.36
N PHE A 355 -6.94 -15.83 15.51
CA PHE A 355 -5.71 -15.21 15.02
C PHE A 355 -5.26 -14.12 15.99
N ASN A 356 -3.97 -14.10 16.32
CA ASN A 356 -3.35 -13.08 17.15
C ASN A 356 -1.98 -12.71 16.58
N TRP A 357 -1.63 -11.42 16.66
CA TRP A 357 -0.28 -10.99 16.42
C TRP A 357 0.60 -11.34 17.62
N ASN A 358 1.85 -11.74 17.33
CA ASN A 358 2.83 -11.84 18.39
C ASN A 358 3.25 -10.41 18.79
N ASN A 359 2.88 -10.01 19.99
CA ASN A 359 3.19 -8.69 20.56
C ASN A 359 4.51 -8.70 21.34
N ASP A 360 5.32 -9.77 21.21
CA ASP A 360 6.65 -9.74 21.79
C ASP A 360 7.39 -8.52 21.26
N THR A 361 7.77 -7.66 22.17
CA THR A 361 8.50 -6.43 21.87
C THR A 361 9.79 -6.86 21.16
N GLN A 362 9.85 -6.69 19.86
CA GLN A 362 11.09 -6.94 19.11
C GLN A 362 12.05 -5.82 19.47
N TYR A 363 12.78 -6.01 20.56
CA TYR A 363 13.88 -5.12 20.89
C TYR A 363 14.93 -5.17 19.78
N SER A 364 15.48 -4.03 19.43
CA SER A 364 16.64 -4.00 18.56
C SER A 364 17.77 -4.86 19.18
N PRO A 365 18.68 -5.41 18.38
CA PRO A 365 19.81 -6.17 18.93
C PRO A 365 20.58 -5.43 20.03
N ALA A 366 20.66 -4.09 19.93
CA ALA A 366 21.32 -3.24 20.93
C ALA A 366 20.49 -3.15 22.22
N GLU A 367 19.18 -2.97 22.14
CA GLU A 367 18.27 -2.92 23.29
C GLU A 367 18.19 -4.28 23.98
N GLN A 368 18.15 -5.37 23.20
CA GLN A 368 18.19 -6.71 23.74
C GLN A 368 19.49 -6.98 24.53
N LEU A 369 20.62 -6.56 23.96
CA LEU A 369 21.92 -6.67 24.65
C LEU A 369 21.94 -5.86 25.95
N GLN A 370 21.39 -4.64 25.94
CA GLN A 370 21.29 -3.81 27.14
C GLN A 370 20.40 -4.43 28.21
N MET A 371 19.27 -5.01 27.81
CA MET A 371 18.35 -5.69 28.73
C MET A 371 19.00 -6.94 29.33
N GLU A 372 19.67 -7.76 28.53
CA GLU A 372 20.41 -8.93 29.00
C GLU A 372 21.52 -8.54 29.97
N GLN A 373 22.27 -7.47 29.67
CA GLN A 373 23.27 -6.93 30.57
C GLN A 373 22.65 -6.44 31.88
N MET A 374 21.48 -5.78 31.82
CA MET A 374 20.76 -5.30 33.00
C MET A 374 20.29 -6.48 33.85
N LEU A 375 19.73 -7.54 33.25
CA LEU A 375 19.30 -8.75 33.96
C LEU A 375 20.48 -9.47 34.62
N LEU A 376 21.60 -9.62 33.90
CA LEU A 376 22.83 -10.24 34.44
C LEU A 376 23.41 -9.41 35.60
N ASN A 377 23.42 -8.07 35.47
CA ASN A 377 23.89 -7.15 36.51
C ASN A 377 22.95 -7.15 37.74
N ALA A 378 21.67 -7.38 37.54
CA ALA A 378 20.68 -7.53 38.62
C ALA A 378 20.77 -8.90 39.33
N GLY A 379 21.66 -9.79 38.86
CA GLY A 379 21.91 -11.09 39.48
C GLY A 379 21.02 -12.25 38.98
N TYR A 380 20.26 -12.01 37.90
CA TYR A 380 19.53 -13.10 37.24
C TYR A 380 20.47 -13.98 36.41
N GLU A 381 20.28 -15.28 36.48
CA GLU A 381 21.02 -16.24 35.67
C GLU A 381 20.27 -16.46 34.37
N ILE A 382 20.95 -16.26 33.23
CA ILE A 382 20.41 -16.56 31.90
C ILE A 382 21.12 -17.83 31.39
N ASP A 383 20.38 -18.74 30.80
CA ASP A 383 20.88 -20.02 30.32
C ASP A 383 21.97 -19.81 29.25
N ALA A 384 23.06 -20.57 29.35
CA ALA A 384 24.15 -20.56 28.39
C ALA A 384 23.68 -20.99 26.99
N ASP A 385 22.74 -21.94 26.92
CA ASP A 385 22.18 -22.43 25.66
C ASP A 385 21.37 -21.33 24.93
N TYR A 386 20.70 -20.47 25.68
CA TYR A 386 20.01 -19.29 25.11
C TYR A 386 21.00 -18.37 24.36
N PHE A 387 22.14 -18.05 24.99
CA PHE A 387 23.17 -17.22 24.34
C PHE A 387 23.83 -17.91 23.17
N ALA A 388 24.09 -19.24 23.27
CA ALA A 388 24.67 -20.02 22.21
C ALA A 388 23.78 -20.04 20.96
N GLN A 389 22.48 -20.23 21.14
CA GLN A 389 21.50 -20.22 20.05
C GLN A 389 21.33 -18.82 19.46
N LYS A 390 21.22 -17.80 20.31
CA LYS A 390 20.94 -16.43 19.89
C LYS A 390 22.10 -15.80 19.14
N TYR A 391 23.33 -15.99 19.60
CA TYR A 391 24.51 -15.35 19.04
C TYR A 391 25.33 -16.27 18.11
N GLY A 392 24.96 -17.53 17.98
CA GLY A 392 25.67 -18.50 17.16
C GLY A 392 27.08 -18.81 17.65
N VAL A 393 27.38 -18.56 18.93
CA VAL A 393 28.70 -18.74 19.55
C VAL A 393 28.65 -19.90 20.53
N PRO A 394 29.48 -20.95 20.38
CA PRO A 394 29.51 -22.04 21.33
C PRO A 394 30.04 -21.58 22.69
N ILE A 395 29.19 -21.67 23.73
CA ILE A 395 29.54 -21.28 25.09
C ILE A 395 29.92 -22.55 25.85
N THR A 396 31.19 -22.67 26.25
CA THR A 396 31.72 -23.88 26.88
C THR A 396 31.80 -23.79 28.40
N GLY A 397 31.41 -22.70 29.01
CA GLY A 397 31.38 -22.52 30.47
C GLY A 397 31.74 -21.11 30.95
N ARG A 398 31.59 -20.87 32.25
CA ARG A 398 32.01 -19.61 32.89
C ARG A 398 33.50 -19.65 33.21
N ASN A 399 34.23 -18.60 32.85
CA ASN A 399 35.64 -18.47 33.24
C ASN A 399 35.70 -18.05 34.73
N GLN A 400 35.99 -18.96 35.61
CA GLN A 400 36.08 -18.73 37.07
C GLN A 400 37.21 -17.77 37.50
N SER A 401 38.17 -17.45 36.62
CA SER A 401 39.29 -16.55 36.94
C SER A 401 38.95 -15.07 37.05
N LEU A 402 37.78 -14.63 36.56
CA LEU A 402 37.36 -13.25 36.65
C LEU A 402 36.63 -12.87 37.93
N GLN A 403 36.23 -13.84 38.75
CA GLN A 403 35.58 -13.55 40.05
C GLN A 403 36.53 -13.12 41.14
N ASN A 404 37.84 -13.36 41.01
CA ASN A 404 38.84 -13.05 42.04
C ASN A 404 39.59 -11.73 41.82
N SER A 405 39.34 -11.00 40.74
CA SER A 405 40.10 -9.76 40.46
C SER A 405 39.40 -8.46 40.87
N PHE A 406 38.14 -8.52 41.35
CA PHE A 406 37.41 -7.35 41.83
C PHE A 406 37.41 -7.13 43.33
N PHE A 407 38.07 -7.97 44.09
CA PHE A 407 38.25 -7.86 45.56
C PHE A 407 39.71 -8.04 46.00
N ALA A 408 40.67 -7.58 45.25
CA ALA A 408 42.06 -7.46 45.68
C ALA A 408 42.49 -5.95 45.65
#